data_4c473b3cd7a0fc0f58f1f630f4fbda3e
#
_entry.id   4c473b3cd7a0fc0f58f1f630f4fbda3e
#
_cell.length_a   1.000
_cell.length_b   1.000
_cell.length_c   1.000
_cell.angle_alpha   90.00
_cell.angle_beta   90.00
_cell.angle_gamma   90.00
#
_symmetry.space_group_name_H-M   'P 1'
#
loop_
_entity.id
_entity.type
_entity.pdbx_description
1 polymer ?
#
loop_
_entity_poly.entity_id
_entity_poly.type
_entity_poly.pdbx_seq_one_letter_code
_entity_poly.pdbx_strand_id
1 'polypeptide(L)'
;NQLTNIDWYPATDKADEESVPGAVATSFIMGSTIQRIKKNGVEEYSQMLYNRVHDSALDLFNYPDPALSLCEKHFYSLLQPEDVEDLLALWLYDTKGCVCIPSTNKIATPKYECVLVDPNDLNRKHIYIQVKKGDVDLNTDDYSSLNGEVYLLTTEGNVQNAQKYSNVKAADPTVIYEFAINPDKSHIIPENVLYWVKFLTEIENN
;
A
#
# COMPACT_ATOMS: atom_id res chain seq x y z
N ASN A 1 -29.62 18.00 -5.61
CA ASN A 1 -28.99 19.13 -4.91
C ASN A 1 -27.75 19.54 -5.69
N GLN A 2 -27.70 20.79 -6.20
CA GLN A 2 -26.49 21.37 -6.76
C GLN A 2 -25.67 21.96 -5.63
N LEU A 3 -24.37 21.62 -5.58
CA LEU A 3 -23.41 22.33 -4.74
C LEU A 3 -23.15 23.67 -5.42
N THR A 4 -23.45 24.77 -4.72
CA THR A 4 -23.15 26.14 -5.17
C THR A 4 -22.10 26.74 -4.24
N ASN A 5 -21.29 27.66 -4.77
CA ASN A 5 -20.19 28.32 -4.04
C ASN A 5 -19.11 27.33 -3.57
N ILE A 6 -18.51 26.61 -4.52
CA ILE A 6 -17.37 25.73 -4.27
C ILE A 6 -16.10 26.52 -4.59
N ASP A 7 -15.28 26.71 -3.60
CA ASP A 7 -13.92 27.21 -3.77
C ASP A 7 -12.98 26.02 -3.98
N TRP A 8 -12.19 26.06 -5.05
CA TRP A 8 -11.21 25.05 -5.39
C TRP A 8 -9.82 25.53 -5.01
N TYR A 9 -9.14 24.75 -4.19
CA TYR A 9 -7.77 25.04 -3.76
C TYR A 9 -6.85 23.90 -4.23
N PRO A 10 -5.64 24.21 -4.73
CA PRO A 10 -4.65 23.18 -5.01
C PRO A 10 -4.22 22.52 -3.71
N ALA A 11 -4.31 21.21 -3.63
CA ALA A 11 -3.96 20.45 -2.43
C ALA A 11 -2.44 20.41 -2.17
N THR A 12 -1.64 20.43 -3.24
CA THR A 12 -0.18 20.40 -3.20
C THR A 12 0.41 21.22 -4.34
N ASP A 13 1.68 21.64 -4.22
CA ASP A 13 2.43 22.27 -5.32
C ASP A 13 2.76 21.28 -6.46
N LYS A 14 2.64 19.98 -6.17
CA LYS A 14 2.76 18.89 -7.14
C LYS A 14 1.43 18.15 -7.19
N ALA A 15 0.65 18.43 -8.23
CA ALA A 15 -0.59 17.71 -8.51
C ALA A 15 -0.27 16.46 -9.35
N ASP A 16 0.38 15.47 -8.75
CA ASP A 16 0.60 14.16 -9.35
C ASP A 16 -0.17 13.09 -8.57
N GLU A 17 -0.38 11.95 -9.21
CA GLU A 17 -1.09 10.81 -8.61
C GLU A 17 -0.37 10.25 -7.39
N GLU A 18 0.94 10.49 -7.28
CA GLU A 18 1.80 9.98 -6.21
C GLU A 18 1.50 10.61 -4.86
N SER A 19 0.96 11.84 -4.85
CA SER A 19 0.58 12.56 -3.62
C SER A 19 -0.86 12.29 -3.16
N VAL A 20 -1.59 11.40 -3.84
CA VAL A 20 -2.98 11.06 -3.50
C VAL A 20 -3.01 9.72 -2.76
N PRO A 21 -3.56 9.67 -1.52
CA PRO A 21 -3.71 8.40 -0.81
C PRO A 21 -4.48 7.36 -1.64
N GLY A 22 -4.01 6.11 -1.66
CA GLY A 22 -4.59 5.05 -2.49
C GLY A 22 -6.10 4.84 -2.30
N ALA A 23 -6.61 4.99 -1.06
CA ALA A 23 -8.04 4.90 -0.79
C ALA A 23 -8.85 6.04 -1.44
N VAL A 24 -8.26 7.22 -1.64
CA VAL A 24 -8.88 8.33 -2.38
C VAL A 24 -8.89 8.03 -3.86
N ALA A 25 -7.75 7.63 -4.43
CA ALA A 25 -7.62 7.29 -5.85
C ALA A 25 -8.61 6.19 -6.26
N THR A 26 -8.67 5.08 -5.52
CA THR A 26 -9.60 3.97 -5.78
C THR A 26 -11.07 4.35 -5.62
N SER A 27 -11.42 5.32 -4.76
CA SER A 27 -12.81 5.73 -4.57
C SER A 27 -13.41 6.42 -5.80
N PHE A 28 -12.60 7.08 -6.63
CA PHE A 28 -13.06 7.70 -7.88
C PHE A 28 -13.48 6.66 -8.94
N ILE A 29 -12.89 5.47 -8.92
CA ILE A 29 -13.20 4.39 -9.88
C ILE A 29 -14.59 3.82 -9.62
N MET A 30 -15.09 3.88 -8.40
CA MET A 30 -16.37 3.29 -7.98
C MET A 30 -17.60 4.13 -8.34
N GLY A 31 -17.45 5.30 -8.95
CA GLY A 31 -18.54 6.07 -9.57
C GLY A 31 -19.57 6.70 -8.62
N SER A 32 -19.32 6.76 -7.32
CA SER A 32 -20.21 7.42 -6.36
C SER A 32 -19.92 8.92 -6.27
N THR A 33 -20.96 9.74 -6.34
CA THR A 33 -20.84 11.20 -6.38
C THR A 33 -20.36 11.80 -5.06
N ILE A 34 -20.64 11.15 -3.93
CA ILE A 34 -20.22 11.55 -2.58
C ILE A 34 -19.92 10.28 -1.80
N GLN A 35 -18.71 10.18 -1.28
CA GLN A 35 -18.25 9.05 -0.44
C GLN A 35 -17.54 9.59 0.80
N ARG A 36 -17.69 8.90 1.92
CA ARG A 36 -16.86 9.11 3.11
C ARG A 36 -15.79 8.04 3.15
N ILE A 37 -14.54 8.43 3.08
CA ILE A 37 -13.39 7.54 3.23
C ILE A 37 -13.05 7.47 4.72
N LYS A 38 -13.22 6.29 5.33
CA LYS A 38 -12.97 6.03 6.76
C LYS A 38 -11.71 5.20 6.97
N LYS A 39 -10.67 5.43 6.17
CA LYS A 39 -9.40 4.74 6.36
C LYS A 39 -8.51 5.53 7.30
N ASN A 40 -7.88 4.83 8.25
CA ASN A 40 -6.92 5.42 9.17
C ASN A 40 -5.81 6.14 8.39
N GLY A 41 -5.45 7.33 8.80
CA GLY A 41 -4.43 8.14 8.14
C GLY A 41 -4.94 8.96 6.95
N VAL A 42 -5.95 8.52 6.20
CA VAL A 42 -6.46 9.24 5.01
C VAL A 42 -7.32 10.44 5.39
N GLU A 43 -8.18 10.29 6.40
CA GLU A 43 -8.98 11.42 6.92
C GLU A 43 -8.06 12.47 7.53
N GLU A 44 -7.08 12.05 8.31
CA GLU A 44 -6.08 12.88 8.96
C GLU A 44 -5.21 13.62 7.91
N TYR A 45 -4.74 12.91 6.89
CA TYR A 45 -4.00 13.53 5.79
C TYR A 45 -4.83 14.62 5.08
N SER A 46 -6.10 14.32 4.80
CA SER A 46 -6.99 15.28 4.14
C SER A 46 -7.25 16.52 5.00
N GLN A 47 -7.42 16.35 6.31
CA GLN A 47 -7.56 17.45 7.27
C GLN A 47 -6.31 18.33 7.32
N MET A 48 -5.13 17.69 7.34
CA MET A 48 -3.87 18.42 7.34
C MET A 48 -3.67 19.21 6.04
N LEU A 49 -3.99 18.64 4.88
CA LEU A 49 -3.94 19.38 3.61
C LEU A 49 -4.90 20.56 3.64
N TYR A 50 -6.11 20.37 4.16
CA TYR A 50 -7.08 21.45 4.33
C TYR A 50 -6.51 22.57 5.20
N ASN A 51 -5.95 22.24 6.37
CA ASN A 51 -5.38 23.22 7.30
C ASN A 51 -4.19 24.01 6.69
N ARG A 52 -3.38 23.36 5.83
CA ARG A 52 -2.25 24.02 5.14
C ARG A 52 -2.70 25.04 4.10
N VAL A 53 -3.84 24.81 3.47
CA VAL A 53 -4.35 25.66 2.37
C VAL A 53 -5.26 26.78 2.88
N HIS A 54 -5.95 26.55 4.00
CA HIS A 54 -6.80 27.54 4.61
C HIS A 54 -6.04 28.37 5.64
N ASP A 55 -5.98 29.69 5.40
CA ASP A 55 -5.50 30.64 6.39
C ASP A 55 -6.46 30.63 7.59
N SER A 56 -5.90 30.46 8.78
CA SER A 56 -6.60 30.36 10.06
C SER A 56 -7.59 31.52 10.37
N ALA A 57 -7.56 32.59 9.59
CA ALA A 57 -8.48 33.70 9.71
C ALA A 57 -9.91 33.45 9.17
N LEU A 58 -10.12 32.36 8.43
CA LEU A 58 -11.41 32.00 7.83
C LEU A 58 -12.05 30.75 8.50
N ASP A 59 -11.61 30.40 9.69
CA ASP A 59 -11.98 29.20 10.45
C ASP A 59 -13.48 28.94 10.59
N LEU A 60 -14.07 28.36 9.53
CA LEU A 60 -15.37 27.67 9.65
C LEU A 60 -15.21 26.26 10.22
N PHE A 61 -14.02 25.66 10.11
CA PHE A 61 -13.72 24.32 10.58
C PHE A 61 -12.27 24.24 11.07
N ASN A 62 -12.08 24.38 12.37
CA ASN A 62 -10.78 24.14 12.99
C ASN A 62 -10.67 22.63 13.29
N TYR A 63 -10.04 21.88 12.39
CA TYR A 63 -9.71 20.49 12.67
C TYR A 63 -8.48 20.44 13.59
N PRO A 64 -8.50 19.62 14.66
CA PRO A 64 -7.29 19.40 15.46
C PRO A 64 -6.19 18.83 14.53
N ASP A 65 -4.94 19.20 14.82
CA ASP A 65 -3.81 18.61 14.09
C ASP A 65 -3.86 17.10 14.18
N PRO A 66 -3.84 16.41 13.03
CA PRO A 66 -4.00 14.98 13.01
C PRO A 66 -2.78 14.28 13.62
N ALA A 67 -3.02 13.26 14.43
CA ALA A 67 -1.98 12.42 15.00
C ALA A 67 -1.47 11.41 13.96
N LEU A 68 -0.91 11.91 12.85
CA LEU A 68 -0.17 11.08 11.90
C LEU A 68 1.25 10.87 12.40
N SER A 69 1.75 9.65 12.27
CA SER A 69 3.10 9.26 12.66
C SER A 69 3.63 8.22 11.69
N LEU A 70 4.95 8.05 11.66
CA LEU A 70 5.59 6.96 10.92
C LEU A 70 5.35 5.64 11.64
N CYS A 71 4.19 5.05 11.41
CA CYS A 71 3.85 3.72 11.92
C CYS A 71 3.26 2.86 10.79
N GLU A 72 3.36 1.55 10.97
CA GLU A 72 2.86 0.56 10.00
C GLU A 72 1.44 0.85 9.53
N LYS A 73 0.53 1.15 10.46
CA LYS A 73 -0.88 1.40 10.18
C LYS A 73 -1.10 2.60 9.27
N HIS A 74 -0.46 3.75 9.55
CA HIS A 74 -0.59 4.95 8.72
C HIS A 74 0.10 4.76 7.38
N PHE A 75 1.28 4.13 7.37
CA PHE A 75 2.01 3.82 6.16
C PHE A 75 1.15 3.03 5.18
N TYR A 76 0.66 1.85 5.56
CA TYR A 76 -0.16 1.04 4.66
C TYR A 76 -1.47 1.72 4.25
N SER A 77 -2.06 2.56 5.11
CA SER A 77 -3.31 3.23 4.75
C SER A 77 -3.14 4.24 3.61
N LEU A 78 -1.98 4.86 3.48
CA LEU A 78 -1.67 5.86 2.45
C LEU A 78 -1.27 5.25 1.11
N LEU A 79 -0.67 4.05 1.10
CA LEU A 79 -0.24 3.35 -0.11
C LEU A 79 -1.41 2.95 -1.02
N GLN A 80 -1.13 2.73 -2.30
CA GLN A 80 -2.02 2.03 -3.21
C GLN A 80 -1.88 0.51 -3.04
N PRO A 81 -2.86 -0.30 -3.45
CA PRO A 81 -2.72 -1.76 -3.42
C PRO A 81 -1.49 -2.26 -4.18
N GLU A 82 -1.22 -1.68 -5.34
CA GLU A 82 -0.10 -1.97 -6.23
C GLU A 82 1.25 -1.71 -5.55
N ASP A 83 1.34 -0.66 -4.71
CA ASP A 83 2.55 -0.35 -3.94
C ASP A 83 2.91 -1.49 -2.97
N VAL A 84 1.90 -2.09 -2.35
CA VAL A 84 2.10 -3.19 -1.40
C VAL A 84 2.51 -4.48 -2.14
N GLU A 85 2.00 -4.69 -3.34
CA GLU A 85 2.42 -5.79 -4.23
C GLU A 85 3.89 -5.65 -4.63
N ASP A 86 4.28 -4.45 -5.06
CA ASP A 86 5.65 -4.13 -5.42
C ASP A 86 6.60 -4.28 -4.22
N LEU A 87 6.20 -3.84 -3.02
CA LEU A 87 7.00 -4.00 -1.82
C LEU A 87 7.27 -5.47 -1.47
N LEU A 88 6.27 -6.34 -1.58
CA LEU A 88 6.47 -7.77 -1.36
C LEU A 88 7.42 -8.38 -2.41
N ALA A 89 7.27 -8.00 -3.68
CA ALA A 89 8.14 -8.47 -4.75
C ALA A 89 9.59 -8.00 -4.56
N LEU A 90 9.79 -6.74 -4.18
CA LEU A 90 11.11 -6.14 -3.92
C LEU A 90 11.78 -6.73 -2.68
N TRP A 91 11.00 -7.02 -1.63
CA TRP A 91 11.52 -7.72 -0.46
C TRP A 91 12.00 -9.14 -0.80
N LEU A 92 11.27 -9.86 -1.65
CA LEU A 92 11.70 -11.17 -2.15
C LEU A 92 12.93 -11.08 -3.06
N TYR A 93 13.04 -10.01 -3.84
CA TYR A 93 14.25 -9.72 -4.61
C TYR A 93 15.45 -9.48 -3.69
N ASP A 94 15.32 -8.61 -2.69
CA ASP A 94 16.40 -8.26 -1.78
C ASP A 94 16.86 -9.45 -0.91
N THR A 95 15.91 -10.24 -0.42
CA THR A 95 16.21 -11.33 0.53
C THR A 95 16.55 -12.66 -0.13
N LYS A 96 16.07 -12.90 -1.36
CA LYS A 96 16.19 -14.19 -2.05
C LYS A 96 16.72 -14.10 -3.48
N GLY A 97 16.90 -12.89 -4.03
CA GLY A 97 17.29 -12.70 -5.42
C GLY A 97 16.19 -13.05 -6.44
N CYS A 98 14.93 -13.15 -6.00
CA CYS A 98 13.83 -13.49 -6.89
C CYS A 98 13.51 -12.34 -7.84
N VAL A 99 13.19 -12.66 -9.09
CA VAL A 99 12.89 -11.68 -10.14
C VAL A 99 11.48 -11.87 -10.66
N CYS A 100 10.71 -10.78 -10.74
CA CYS A 100 9.35 -10.81 -11.28
C CYS A 100 9.37 -11.12 -12.78
N ILE A 101 8.42 -11.95 -13.24
CA ILE A 101 8.16 -12.17 -14.66
C ILE A 101 7.15 -11.11 -15.12
N PRO A 102 7.57 -10.05 -15.87
CA PRO A 102 6.73 -8.88 -16.13
C PRO A 102 5.41 -9.16 -16.86
N SER A 103 5.37 -10.24 -17.66
CA SER A 103 4.15 -10.63 -18.38
C SER A 103 3.04 -11.13 -17.45
N THR A 104 3.38 -11.60 -16.26
CA THR A 104 2.42 -12.19 -15.31
C THR A 104 1.67 -11.13 -14.52
N ASN A 105 2.26 -9.96 -14.30
CA ASN A 105 1.62 -8.81 -13.65
C ASN A 105 0.52 -8.13 -14.50
N LYS A 106 0.37 -8.52 -15.78
CA LYS A 106 -0.62 -7.97 -16.70
C LYS A 106 -1.89 -8.82 -16.80
N ILE A 107 -1.89 -9.99 -16.22
CA ILE A 107 -2.98 -10.93 -16.29
C ILE A 107 -3.64 -10.97 -14.92
N ALA A 108 -4.77 -10.27 -14.78
CA ALA A 108 -5.59 -10.37 -13.58
C ALA A 108 -6.03 -11.84 -13.40
N THR A 109 -5.37 -12.54 -12.49
CA THR A 109 -5.79 -13.87 -12.07
C THR A 109 -6.43 -13.76 -10.69
N PRO A 110 -7.47 -14.55 -10.39
CA PRO A 110 -8.10 -14.51 -9.07
C PRO A 110 -7.22 -15.08 -7.96
N LYS A 111 -6.08 -15.69 -8.30
CA LYS A 111 -5.26 -16.46 -7.35
C LYS A 111 -3.89 -15.85 -7.03
N TYR A 112 -3.37 -14.94 -7.83
CA TYR A 112 -2.08 -14.30 -7.56
C TYR A 112 -1.95 -13.00 -8.38
N GLU A 113 -1.17 -12.06 -7.88
CA GLU A 113 -0.92 -10.78 -8.53
C GLU A 113 0.22 -10.91 -9.56
N CYS A 114 1.33 -11.52 -9.19
CA CYS A 114 2.41 -11.81 -10.13
C CYS A 114 3.17 -13.10 -9.80
N VAL A 115 4.04 -13.51 -10.73
CA VAL A 115 4.93 -14.68 -10.58
C VAL A 115 6.37 -14.22 -10.60
N LEU A 116 7.15 -14.71 -9.63
CA LEU A 116 8.59 -14.51 -9.58
C LEU A 116 9.30 -15.85 -9.83
N VAL A 117 10.57 -15.76 -10.18
CA VAL A 117 11.49 -16.89 -10.30
C VAL A 117 12.80 -16.58 -9.59
N ASP A 118 13.42 -17.58 -9.01
CA ASP A 118 14.83 -17.52 -8.63
C ASP A 118 15.68 -17.82 -9.87
N PRO A 119 16.51 -16.86 -10.37
CA PRO A 119 17.36 -17.09 -11.54
C PRO A 119 18.38 -18.21 -11.34
N ASN A 120 18.69 -18.55 -10.09
CA ASN A 120 19.66 -19.60 -9.74
C ASN A 120 18.99 -20.98 -9.57
N ASP A 121 17.66 -21.05 -9.49
CA ASP A 121 16.97 -22.35 -9.46
C ASP A 121 16.84 -22.93 -10.86
N LEU A 122 17.65 -23.96 -11.12
CA LEU A 122 17.64 -24.69 -12.40
C LEU A 122 16.31 -25.40 -12.69
N ASN A 123 15.51 -25.67 -11.66
CA ASN A 123 14.18 -26.29 -11.81
C ASN A 123 13.12 -25.24 -12.18
N ARG A 124 13.44 -23.95 -12.18
CA ARG A 124 12.54 -22.84 -12.50
C ARG A 124 11.23 -22.88 -11.73
N LYS A 125 11.34 -23.16 -10.43
CA LYS A 125 10.18 -23.19 -9.55
C LYS A 125 9.56 -21.80 -9.51
N HIS A 126 8.26 -21.72 -9.76
CA HIS A 126 7.53 -20.46 -9.67
C HIS A 126 7.34 -20.05 -8.21
N ILE A 127 7.38 -18.77 -7.97
CA ILE A 127 7.06 -18.13 -6.71
C ILE A 127 5.88 -17.20 -6.99
N TYR A 128 4.73 -17.50 -6.40
CA TYR A 128 3.50 -16.73 -6.57
C TYR A 128 3.37 -15.75 -5.41
N ILE A 129 2.95 -14.53 -5.68
CA ILE A 129 2.58 -13.58 -4.64
C ILE A 129 1.12 -13.21 -4.74
N GLN A 130 0.46 -13.12 -3.58
CA GLN A 130 -0.89 -12.60 -3.44
C GLN A 130 -0.92 -11.60 -2.31
N VAL A 131 -1.42 -10.42 -2.58
CA VAL A 131 -1.48 -9.31 -1.63
C VAL A 131 -2.93 -8.85 -1.48
N LYS A 132 -3.31 -8.56 -0.25
CA LYS A 132 -4.57 -7.87 0.05
C LYS A 132 -4.30 -6.71 1.00
N LYS A 133 -4.56 -5.51 0.52
CA LYS A 133 -4.48 -4.31 1.34
C LYS A 133 -5.78 -4.14 2.16
N GLY A 134 -5.63 -3.89 3.46
CA GLY A 134 -6.73 -3.71 4.40
C GLY A 134 -7.12 -4.99 5.14
N ASP A 135 -8.27 -4.95 5.81
CA ASP A 135 -8.81 -6.03 6.63
C ASP A 135 -9.47 -7.12 5.75
N VAL A 136 -8.64 -7.85 5.04
CA VAL A 136 -9.06 -8.96 4.15
C VAL A 136 -8.28 -10.21 4.53
N ASP A 137 -8.98 -11.24 4.95
CA ASP A 137 -8.39 -12.55 5.27
C ASP A 137 -8.01 -13.32 3.99
N LEU A 138 -6.87 -14.00 4.04
CA LEU A 138 -6.43 -14.95 3.03
C LEU A 138 -6.38 -16.34 3.63
N ASN A 139 -6.87 -17.36 2.87
CA ASN A 139 -6.85 -18.75 3.32
C ASN A 139 -5.83 -19.55 2.51
N THR A 140 -4.85 -20.18 3.16
CA THR A 140 -3.82 -20.97 2.50
C THR A 140 -4.39 -22.16 1.70
N ASP A 141 -5.58 -22.65 2.04
CA ASP A 141 -6.26 -23.73 1.33
C ASP A 141 -6.52 -23.40 -0.15
N ASP A 142 -6.79 -22.11 -0.45
CA ASP A 142 -7.09 -21.63 -1.80
C ASP A 142 -5.87 -21.68 -2.74
N TYR A 143 -4.66 -21.68 -2.15
CA TYR A 143 -3.38 -21.59 -2.87
C TYR A 143 -2.56 -22.87 -2.86
N SER A 144 -2.95 -23.85 -2.07
CA SER A 144 -2.20 -25.11 -1.87
C SER A 144 -1.97 -25.92 -3.14
N SER A 145 -2.84 -25.75 -4.15
CA SER A 145 -2.76 -26.45 -5.45
C SER A 145 -1.79 -25.81 -6.44
N LEU A 146 -1.22 -24.64 -6.14
CA LEU A 146 -0.26 -23.99 -7.02
C LEU A 146 1.08 -24.76 -7.02
N ASN A 147 1.62 -24.98 -8.22
CA ASN A 147 2.89 -25.71 -8.37
C ASN A 147 4.07 -24.75 -8.18
N GLY A 148 4.39 -24.45 -6.94
CA GLY A 148 5.48 -23.55 -6.55
C GLY A 148 5.34 -23.04 -5.12
N GLU A 149 6.21 -22.12 -4.72
CA GLU A 149 6.06 -21.41 -3.46
C GLU A 149 5.01 -20.31 -3.61
N VAL A 150 4.27 -20.02 -2.57
CA VAL A 150 3.28 -18.94 -2.53
C VAL A 150 3.54 -18.06 -1.33
N TYR A 151 3.60 -16.75 -1.53
CA TYR A 151 3.67 -15.77 -0.47
C TYR A 151 2.36 -14.98 -0.40
N LEU A 152 1.73 -15.02 0.76
CA LEU A 152 0.49 -14.33 1.05
C LEU A 152 0.76 -13.17 1.99
N LEU A 153 0.34 -11.97 1.61
CA LEU A 153 0.43 -10.77 2.43
C LEU A 153 -0.95 -10.14 2.58
N THR A 154 -1.33 -9.83 3.80
CA THR A 154 -2.46 -8.94 4.11
C THR A 154 -1.99 -7.90 5.09
N THR A 155 -2.39 -6.63 4.91
CA THR A 155 -1.87 -5.54 5.73
C THR A 155 -2.60 -5.36 7.05
N GLU A 156 -3.86 -5.78 7.15
CA GLU A 156 -4.69 -5.64 8.36
C GLU A 156 -5.49 -6.92 8.68
N GLY A 157 -5.62 -7.84 7.72
CA GLY A 157 -6.32 -9.11 7.88
C GLY A 157 -5.41 -10.23 8.39
N ASN A 158 -5.89 -11.47 8.31
CA ASN A 158 -5.17 -12.65 8.77
C ASN A 158 -4.92 -13.64 7.63
N VAL A 159 -3.76 -14.32 7.65
CA VAL A 159 -3.52 -15.50 6.81
C VAL A 159 -3.94 -16.74 7.59
N GLN A 160 -5.11 -17.27 7.25
CA GLN A 160 -5.67 -18.44 7.91
C GLN A 160 -4.91 -19.69 7.51
N ASN A 161 -4.75 -20.63 8.45
CA ASN A 161 -4.05 -21.90 8.25
C ASN A 161 -2.57 -21.74 7.80
N ALA A 162 -1.89 -20.69 8.21
CA ALA A 162 -0.56 -20.28 7.73
C ALA A 162 0.53 -21.36 7.77
N GLN A 163 0.40 -22.39 8.63
CA GLN A 163 1.37 -23.47 8.77
C GLN A 163 0.91 -24.80 8.16
N LYS A 164 -0.26 -24.83 7.52
CA LYS A 164 -0.86 -26.07 7.02
C LYS A 164 -0.12 -26.64 5.81
N TYR A 165 0.40 -25.80 4.95
CA TYR A 165 1.06 -26.19 3.70
C TYR A 165 2.50 -25.64 3.66
N SER A 166 3.46 -26.51 3.38
CA SER A 166 4.87 -26.15 3.33
C SER A 166 5.24 -25.20 2.18
N ASN A 167 4.44 -25.21 1.11
CA ASN A 167 4.65 -24.36 -0.07
C ASN A 167 3.92 -23.01 0.03
N VAL A 168 3.05 -22.79 1.01
CA VAL A 168 2.32 -21.53 1.21
C VAL A 168 2.84 -20.84 2.48
N LYS A 169 3.30 -19.63 2.35
CA LYS A 169 3.96 -18.85 3.41
C LYS A 169 3.21 -17.54 3.63
N ALA A 170 2.93 -17.23 4.88
CA ALA A 170 2.48 -15.88 5.25
C ALA A 170 3.70 -14.95 5.31
N ALA A 171 3.63 -13.84 4.59
CA ALA A 171 4.57 -12.73 4.78
C ALA A 171 4.07 -11.86 5.94
N ASP A 172 5.01 -11.41 6.77
CA ASP A 172 4.69 -10.53 7.90
C ASP A 172 4.66 -9.08 7.41
N PRO A 173 3.51 -8.37 7.54
CA PRO A 173 3.42 -6.98 7.13
C PRO A 173 4.41 -6.07 7.87
N THR A 174 4.72 -6.36 9.14
CA THR A 174 5.72 -5.60 9.90
C THR A 174 7.10 -5.70 9.26
N VAL A 175 7.51 -6.88 8.81
CA VAL A 175 8.81 -7.07 8.13
C VAL A 175 8.87 -6.31 6.79
N ILE A 176 7.76 -6.28 6.05
CA ILE A 176 7.67 -5.53 4.79
C ILE A 176 7.69 -4.01 5.05
N TYR A 177 7.02 -3.56 6.11
CA TYR A 177 7.08 -2.16 6.55
C TYR A 177 8.51 -1.76 6.95
N GLU A 178 9.18 -2.55 7.78
CA GLU A 178 10.57 -2.30 8.19
C GLU A 178 11.53 -2.26 6.99
N PHE A 179 11.30 -3.12 6.00
CA PHE A 179 12.05 -3.08 4.75
C PHE A 179 11.82 -1.78 3.98
N ALA A 180 10.57 -1.33 3.88
CA ALA A 180 10.20 -0.12 3.12
C ALA A 180 10.76 1.17 3.74
N ILE A 181 10.82 1.27 5.07
CA ILE A 181 11.33 2.46 5.77
C ILE A 181 12.85 2.43 6.01
N ASN A 182 13.52 1.34 5.65
CA ASN A 182 14.97 1.21 5.86
C ASN A 182 15.75 2.12 4.89
N PRO A 183 16.51 3.11 5.39
CA PRO A 183 17.26 4.02 4.53
C PRO A 183 18.26 3.32 3.60
N ASP A 184 18.83 2.19 4.03
CA ASP A 184 19.79 1.43 3.23
C ASP A 184 19.13 0.76 2.00
N LYS A 185 17.81 0.62 2.00
CA LYS A 185 17.01 0.03 0.93
C LYS A 185 16.35 1.08 0.01
N SER A 186 16.47 2.36 0.33
CA SER A 186 15.80 3.46 -0.40
C SER A 186 16.05 3.42 -1.91
N HIS A 187 17.21 2.92 -2.35
CA HIS A 187 17.60 2.85 -3.76
C HIS A 187 16.79 1.83 -4.59
N ILE A 188 16.04 0.93 -3.95
CA ILE A 188 15.17 -0.05 -4.63
C ILE A 188 13.68 0.17 -4.33
N ILE A 189 13.36 1.04 -3.38
CA ILE A 189 11.96 1.36 -3.04
C ILE A 189 11.40 2.36 -4.06
N PRO A 190 10.17 2.16 -4.58
CA PRO A 190 9.53 3.08 -5.52
C PRO A 190 9.39 4.51 -4.96
N GLU A 191 9.49 5.51 -5.83
CA GLU A 191 9.48 6.93 -5.43
C GLU A 191 8.18 7.34 -4.72
N ASN A 192 7.04 6.83 -5.15
CA ASN A 192 5.75 7.06 -4.50
C ASN A 192 5.71 6.51 -3.07
N VAL A 193 6.29 5.35 -2.82
CA VAL A 193 6.42 4.79 -1.46
C VAL A 193 7.37 5.64 -0.62
N LEU A 194 8.53 6.04 -1.17
CA LEU A 194 9.47 6.93 -0.50
C LEU A 194 8.86 8.29 -0.17
N TYR A 195 7.97 8.79 -1.02
CA TYR A 195 7.21 10.01 -0.74
C TYR A 195 6.44 9.89 0.58
N TRP A 196 5.71 8.80 0.77
CA TRP A 196 4.93 8.58 1.99
C TRP A 196 5.80 8.34 3.22
N VAL A 197 6.91 7.63 3.09
CA VAL A 197 7.89 7.47 4.18
C VAL A 197 8.43 8.82 4.62
N LYS A 198 8.88 9.65 3.67
CA LYS A 198 9.39 10.98 3.93
C LYS A 198 8.34 11.88 4.59
N PHE A 199 7.12 11.88 4.02
CA PHE A 199 6.01 12.66 4.53
C PHE A 199 5.68 12.33 6.00
N LEU A 200 5.55 11.04 6.35
CA LEU A 200 5.27 10.60 7.71
C LEU A 200 6.44 10.92 8.68
N THR A 201 7.68 10.81 8.20
CA THR A 201 8.87 11.17 8.98
C THR A 201 8.94 12.67 9.28
N GLU A 202 8.60 13.51 8.32
CA GLU A 202 8.60 14.97 8.49
C GLU A 202 7.52 15.43 9.48
N ILE A 203 6.37 14.77 9.50
CA ILE A 203 5.30 15.08 10.47
C ILE A 203 5.73 14.71 11.90
N GLU A 204 6.40 13.57 12.08
CA GLU A 204 6.81 13.11 13.40
C GLU A 204 7.89 14.01 14.03
N ASN A 205 8.66 14.74 13.19
CA ASN A 205 9.75 15.62 13.63
C ASN A 205 9.33 17.10 13.82
N ASN A 206 8.08 17.47 13.53
CA ASN A 206 7.53 18.81 13.72
C ASN A 206 6.57 18.88 14.90
#